data_3f878ea9e973b3a26a86c839fee904bd
#
_entry.id   3f878ea9e973b3a26a86c839fee904bd
#
_cell.length_a   1.000
_cell.length_b   1.000
_cell.length_c   1.000
_cell.angle_alpha   90.00
_cell.angle_beta   90.00
_cell.angle_gamma   90.00
#
_symmetry.space_group_name_H-M   'P 1'
#
loop_
_entity.id
_entity.type
_entity.pdbx_description
1 polymer ?
#
loop_
_entity_poly.entity_id
_entity_poly.type
_entity_poly.pdbx_seq_one_letter_code
_entity_poly.pdbx_strand_id
1 'polypeptide(L)'
;MDDSPHNPLINADLAPVSLEDRTWSSWNIAALWIGMAVCIPTYMLAAGMVKLGMNWWQATLTVMAGNMIVLVPMILNGHAGTKLGVPFPVLVRASFGINGAHIPSIARSLVACGWFGIQTWIGGAALYTILGVLGVFDPALDTNTLPVLGITAIQFASFLAFWAIHVVIVIKGVESIKVLETWAAPFLIASGVALLIWALLKVDRPAELFSSKTNYAEGSNFWKVFFPQLTAMVGFWATLSLNIPDFTRYSKSQKDQVVGQLIGLPPTMTLFCFIGIIVTGATVIIFGEAIWNPVDLVAQMGSPTIVVISMIALLIATLSTNLAANVVSPANGFSNIAPTKISFRLGGIITCIIGVLIMPWRLISDTQGYIFTWLIGYSALIGPIVGIMLCDYFLIRKTNINTDELYKADGEFKGVNWRAMITLIIAVLPNIPGFINAATNRTHDAYESSTKALEAARENGMNNAAIQAAFDAKELIEPQTPIFAQSFDAIYTYAWFVGVLISVVLYYLLMKTKSSINT
;
A
#
# COMPACT_ATOMS: atom_id res chain seq x y z
N MET A 1 -8.50 -2.03 36.34
CA MET A 1 -9.31 -2.49 35.18
C MET A 1 -10.39 -3.40 35.72
N ASP A 2 -11.61 -3.19 35.28
CA ASP A 2 -12.70 -4.10 35.61
C ASP A 2 -12.47 -5.41 34.85
N ASP A 3 -11.87 -6.40 35.51
CA ASP A 3 -11.61 -7.74 35.01
C ASP A 3 -12.88 -8.59 34.92
N SER A 4 -14.05 -7.94 34.77
CA SER A 4 -15.28 -8.66 34.57
C SER A 4 -15.17 -9.48 33.26
N PRO A 5 -15.45 -10.79 33.30
CA PRO A 5 -15.23 -11.70 32.16
C PRO A 5 -16.15 -11.45 30.97
N HIS A 6 -16.80 -10.29 30.86
CA HIS A 6 -17.82 -9.96 29.87
C HIS A 6 -17.73 -8.58 29.25
N ASN A 7 -16.58 -7.85 29.31
CA ASN A 7 -16.48 -6.59 28.60
C ASN A 7 -16.45 -6.82 27.07
N PRO A 8 -17.51 -6.46 26.32
CA PRO A 8 -17.62 -6.75 24.90
C PRO A 8 -16.65 -5.96 24.02
N LEU A 9 -15.95 -4.96 24.59
CA LEU A 9 -15.06 -4.04 23.87
C LEU A 9 -13.58 -4.45 23.95
N ILE A 10 -13.26 -5.54 24.66
CA ILE A 10 -11.89 -5.97 24.92
C ILE A 10 -11.68 -7.45 24.59
N ASN A 11 -10.52 -7.76 24.08
CA ASN A 11 -9.93 -9.09 24.03
C ASN A 11 -8.41 -8.95 24.22
N ALA A 12 -7.68 -10.05 24.25
CA ALA A 12 -6.23 -10.05 24.46
C ALA A 12 -5.45 -9.20 23.44
N ASP A 13 -5.92 -9.17 22.18
CA ASP A 13 -5.24 -8.46 21.09
C ASP A 13 -5.47 -6.93 21.15
N LEU A 14 -6.60 -6.50 21.70
CA LEU A 14 -7.02 -5.09 21.81
C LEU A 14 -6.69 -4.48 23.17
N ALA A 15 -6.29 -5.30 24.17
CA ALA A 15 -5.94 -4.84 25.50
C ALA A 15 -4.75 -3.85 25.47
N PRO A 16 -4.70 -2.91 26.43
CA PRO A 16 -3.54 -2.03 26.58
C PRO A 16 -2.30 -2.86 27.00
N VAL A 17 -1.16 -2.53 26.39
CA VAL A 17 0.13 -3.11 26.76
C VAL A 17 0.58 -2.48 28.08
N SER A 18 0.92 -3.31 29.08
CA SER A 18 1.45 -2.85 30.36
C SER A 18 2.78 -2.12 30.19
N LEU A 19 3.17 -1.27 31.12
CA LEU A 19 4.46 -0.57 31.05
C LEU A 19 5.66 -1.53 31.05
N GLU A 20 5.52 -2.67 31.74
CA GLU A 20 6.56 -3.70 31.85
C GLU A 20 6.75 -4.44 30.52
N ASP A 21 5.67 -4.62 29.75
CA ASP A 21 5.67 -5.31 28.46
C ASP A 21 6.12 -4.41 27.29
N ARG A 22 6.32 -3.11 27.52
CA ARG A 22 6.83 -2.17 26.51
C ARG A 22 8.33 -2.31 26.38
N THR A 23 8.76 -3.30 25.64
CA THR A 23 10.17 -3.72 25.55
C THR A 23 10.88 -3.26 24.26
N TRP A 24 10.16 -2.66 23.30
CA TRP A 24 10.72 -2.31 22.00
C TRP A 24 11.62 -1.08 22.07
N SER A 25 12.87 -1.25 21.68
CA SER A 25 13.86 -0.18 21.50
C SER A 25 13.76 0.47 20.13
N SER A 26 14.53 1.53 19.90
CA SER A 26 14.69 2.17 18.58
C SER A 26 15.07 1.17 17.49
N TRP A 27 15.90 0.18 17.82
CA TRP A 27 16.29 -0.85 16.85
C TRP A 27 15.13 -1.76 16.46
N ASN A 28 14.25 -2.15 17.38
CA ASN A 28 13.09 -2.98 17.07
C ASN A 28 12.12 -2.25 16.11
N ILE A 29 11.90 -0.95 16.36
CA ILE A 29 11.07 -0.12 15.46
C ILE A 29 11.76 0.06 14.10
N ALA A 30 13.08 0.30 14.07
CA ALA A 30 13.82 0.41 12.81
C ALA A 30 13.81 -0.90 12.02
N ALA A 31 14.01 -2.04 12.69
CA ALA A 31 13.96 -3.36 12.07
C ALA A 31 12.58 -3.68 11.46
N LEU A 32 11.50 -3.29 12.15
CA LEU A 32 10.14 -3.38 11.60
C LEU A 32 10.02 -2.61 10.28
N TRP A 33 10.51 -1.36 10.23
CA TRP A 33 10.48 -0.56 9.01
C TRP A 33 11.35 -1.12 7.89
N ILE A 34 12.54 -1.65 8.22
CA ILE A 34 13.40 -2.33 7.26
C ILE A 34 12.66 -3.51 6.62
N GLY A 35 12.02 -4.36 7.44
CA GLY A 35 11.24 -5.50 6.96
C GLY A 35 10.05 -5.12 6.08
N MET A 36 9.35 -4.04 6.39
CA MET A 36 8.19 -3.60 5.61
C MET A 36 8.57 -2.80 4.36
N ALA A 37 9.63 -1.98 4.40
CA ALA A 37 10.00 -1.10 3.29
C ALA A 37 10.67 -1.86 2.13
N VAL A 38 11.37 -2.96 2.43
CA VAL A 38 12.05 -3.79 1.41
C VAL A 38 11.05 -4.77 0.81
N CYS A 39 10.22 -4.30 -0.11
CA CYS A 39 9.18 -5.12 -0.75
C CYS A 39 9.00 -4.79 -2.23
N ILE A 40 8.38 -5.70 -2.96
CA ILE A 40 8.17 -5.57 -4.40
C ILE A 40 7.34 -4.33 -4.76
N PRO A 41 6.22 -3.99 -4.08
CA PRO A 41 5.48 -2.76 -4.37
C PRO A 41 6.31 -1.48 -4.22
N THR A 42 7.28 -1.45 -3.29
CA THR A 42 8.24 -0.34 -3.16
C THR A 42 9.11 -0.19 -4.40
N TYR A 43 9.65 -1.30 -4.90
CA TYR A 43 10.39 -1.33 -6.16
C TYR A 43 9.52 -0.81 -7.32
N MET A 44 8.31 -1.36 -7.47
CA MET A 44 7.38 -1.00 -8.56
C MET A 44 7.00 0.48 -8.55
N LEU A 45 6.76 1.08 -7.38
CA LEU A 45 6.45 2.50 -7.26
C LEU A 45 7.59 3.37 -7.77
N ALA A 46 8.82 3.06 -7.39
CA ALA A 46 10.00 3.81 -7.82
C ALA A 46 10.32 3.59 -9.31
N ALA A 47 10.22 2.35 -9.78
CA ALA A 47 10.36 1.98 -11.18
C ALA A 47 9.32 2.68 -12.08
N GLY A 48 8.09 2.83 -11.58
CA GLY A 48 7.02 3.58 -12.24
C GLY A 48 7.39 5.05 -12.50
N MET A 49 8.15 5.69 -11.62
CA MET A 49 8.63 7.07 -11.82
C MET A 49 9.59 7.17 -13.01
N VAL A 50 10.47 6.18 -13.18
CA VAL A 50 11.37 6.09 -14.35
C VAL A 50 10.57 5.87 -15.62
N LYS A 51 9.57 4.97 -15.60
CA LYS A 51 8.66 4.73 -16.73
C LYS A 51 7.90 5.99 -17.15
N LEU A 52 7.57 6.87 -16.18
CA LEU A 52 6.93 8.16 -16.43
C LEU A 52 7.90 9.27 -16.84
N GLY A 53 9.18 8.94 -17.03
CA GLY A 53 10.19 9.83 -17.60
C GLY A 53 11.08 10.58 -16.61
N MET A 54 10.96 10.34 -15.31
CA MET A 54 11.90 10.89 -14.33
C MET A 54 13.28 10.24 -14.48
N ASN A 55 14.33 11.04 -14.33
CA ASN A 55 15.67 10.50 -14.17
C ASN A 55 15.91 10.00 -12.73
N TRP A 56 17.05 9.36 -12.50
CA TRP A 56 17.37 8.68 -11.26
C TRP A 56 17.32 9.59 -10.01
N TRP A 57 17.84 10.83 -10.08
CA TRP A 57 17.86 11.72 -8.92
C TRP A 57 16.49 12.36 -8.66
N GLN A 58 15.70 12.65 -9.70
CA GLN A 58 14.33 13.16 -9.57
C GLN A 58 13.44 12.13 -8.88
N ALA A 59 13.49 10.88 -9.34
CA ALA A 59 12.75 9.79 -8.72
C ALA A 59 13.19 9.55 -7.27
N THR A 60 14.52 9.50 -7.00
CA THR A 60 15.06 9.28 -5.65
C THR A 60 14.66 10.41 -4.69
N LEU A 61 14.75 11.68 -5.11
CA LEU A 61 14.33 12.82 -4.27
C LEU A 61 12.82 12.83 -4.02
N THR A 62 12.01 12.43 -5.01
CA THR A 62 10.55 12.32 -4.84
C THR A 62 10.22 11.26 -3.78
N VAL A 63 10.88 10.12 -3.83
CA VAL A 63 10.74 9.06 -2.81
C VAL A 63 11.13 9.57 -1.43
N MET A 64 12.30 10.19 -1.31
CA MET A 64 12.78 10.72 -0.03
C MET A 64 11.82 11.78 0.54
N ALA A 65 11.38 12.72 -0.29
CA ALA A 65 10.44 13.77 0.10
C ALA A 65 9.11 13.18 0.61
N GLY A 66 8.52 12.24 -0.10
CA GLY A 66 7.27 11.59 0.29
C GLY A 66 7.40 10.84 1.62
N ASN A 67 8.51 10.12 1.82
CA ASN A 67 8.77 9.42 3.08
C ASN A 67 8.95 10.40 4.26
N MET A 68 9.66 11.51 4.06
CA MET A 68 9.83 12.53 5.10
C MET A 68 8.49 13.19 5.47
N ILE A 69 7.61 13.43 4.50
CA ILE A 69 6.29 14.00 4.73
C ILE A 69 5.42 13.03 5.54
N VAL A 70 5.30 11.78 5.12
CA VAL A 70 4.43 10.80 5.81
C VAL A 70 4.98 10.37 7.17
N LEU A 71 6.30 10.48 7.39
CA LEU A 71 6.91 10.23 8.69
C LEU A 71 6.36 11.15 9.78
N VAL A 72 6.00 12.40 9.47
CA VAL A 72 5.45 13.34 10.44
C VAL A 72 4.19 12.81 11.12
N PRO A 73 3.09 12.49 10.40
CA PRO A 73 1.90 11.92 11.04
C PRO A 73 2.16 10.55 11.68
N MET A 74 3.12 9.77 11.20
CA MET A 74 3.51 8.51 11.83
C MET A 74 4.13 8.72 13.21
N ILE A 75 5.07 9.65 13.35
CA ILE A 75 5.66 10.00 14.64
C ILE A 75 4.59 10.54 15.60
N LEU A 76 3.70 11.39 15.09
CA LEU A 76 2.64 11.99 15.90
C LEU A 76 1.62 10.95 16.39
N ASN A 77 1.12 10.06 15.52
CA ASN A 77 0.23 8.98 15.95
C ASN A 77 0.98 7.91 16.78
N GLY A 78 2.24 7.67 16.48
CA GLY A 78 3.13 6.81 17.28
C GLY A 78 3.28 7.30 18.71
N HIS A 79 3.24 8.62 18.94
CA HIS A 79 3.24 9.20 20.28
C HIS A 79 2.04 8.70 21.12
N ALA A 80 0.84 8.68 20.54
CA ALA A 80 -0.35 8.19 21.21
C ALA A 80 -0.25 6.69 21.53
N GLY A 81 0.23 5.86 20.58
CA GLY A 81 0.46 4.44 20.79
C GLY A 81 1.41 4.16 21.94
N THR A 82 2.57 4.83 21.96
CA THR A 82 3.58 4.68 23.02
C THR A 82 3.08 5.21 24.37
N LYS A 83 2.33 6.32 24.39
CA LYS A 83 1.82 6.91 25.64
C LYS A 83 0.72 6.06 26.29
N LEU A 84 -0.24 5.60 25.48
CA LEU A 84 -1.44 4.92 25.97
C LEU A 84 -1.31 3.40 25.98
N GLY A 85 -0.42 2.83 25.17
CA GLY A 85 -0.23 1.39 25.03
C GLY A 85 -1.35 0.68 24.26
N VAL A 86 -2.18 1.40 23.51
CA VAL A 86 -3.36 0.84 22.83
C VAL A 86 -3.15 0.76 21.32
N PRO A 87 -3.78 -0.21 20.62
CA PRO A 87 -3.72 -0.31 19.17
C PRO A 87 -4.61 0.74 18.50
N PHE A 88 -4.41 0.94 17.18
CA PHE A 88 -5.16 1.90 16.39
C PHE A 88 -6.69 1.77 16.51
N PRO A 89 -7.31 0.56 16.39
CA PRO A 89 -8.77 0.44 16.46
C PRO A 89 -9.37 0.91 17.79
N VAL A 90 -8.58 0.84 18.86
CA VAL A 90 -8.97 1.34 20.19
C VAL A 90 -8.69 2.84 20.28
N LEU A 91 -7.52 3.31 19.83
CA LEU A 91 -7.16 4.72 19.88
C LEU A 91 -8.18 5.60 19.15
N VAL A 92 -8.65 5.17 17.99
CA VAL A 92 -9.59 5.94 17.16
C VAL A 92 -10.98 6.11 17.79
N ARG A 93 -11.31 5.32 18.85
CA ARG A 93 -12.53 5.49 19.67
C ARG A 93 -12.57 6.88 20.33
N ALA A 94 -11.41 7.43 20.71
CA ALA A 94 -11.35 8.77 21.29
C ALA A 94 -11.88 9.86 20.35
N SER A 95 -11.56 9.77 19.06
CA SER A 95 -11.94 10.77 18.07
C SER A 95 -13.31 10.52 17.46
N PHE A 96 -13.68 9.27 17.18
CA PHE A 96 -14.90 8.90 16.45
C PHE A 96 -16.03 8.38 17.35
N GLY A 97 -15.75 8.10 18.62
CA GLY A 97 -16.64 7.36 19.51
C GLY A 97 -16.53 5.85 19.32
N ILE A 98 -16.97 5.06 20.30
CA ILE A 98 -16.83 3.60 20.29
C ILE A 98 -17.46 2.98 19.04
N ASN A 99 -18.70 3.33 18.71
CA ASN A 99 -19.39 2.80 17.54
C ASN A 99 -18.88 3.46 16.24
N GLY A 100 -18.56 4.76 16.27
CA GLY A 100 -18.01 5.47 15.12
C GLY A 100 -16.64 4.98 14.69
N ALA A 101 -15.83 4.44 15.62
CA ALA A 101 -14.50 3.90 15.39
C ALA A 101 -14.47 2.71 14.40
N HIS A 102 -15.60 2.02 14.22
CA HIS A 102 -15.69 0.94 13.24
C HIS A 102 -15.46 1.41 11.81
N ILE A 103 -15.89 2.63 11.46
CA ILE A 103 -15.73 3.17 10.10
C ILE A 103 -14.25 3.34 9.72
N PRO A 104 -13.42 4.11 10.43
CA PRO A 104 -12.00 4.21 10.12
C PRO A 104 -11.25 2.89 10.26
N SER A 105 -11.64 2.02 11.22
CA SER A 105 -11.02 0.70 11.38
C SER A 105 -11.30 -0.21 10.19
N ILE A 106 -12.54 -0.26 9.70
CA ILE A 106 -12.91 -1.04 8.52
C ILE A 106 -12.26 -0.46 7.26
N ALA A 107 -12.29 0.87 7.07
CA ALA A 107 -11.68 1.52 5.92
C ALA A 107 -10.18 1.17 5.83
N ARG A 108 -9.44 1.29 6.94
CA ARG A 108 -8.03 0.87 7.02
C ARG A 108 -7.86 -0.63 6.72
N SER A 109 -8.73 -1.48 7.27
CA SER A 109 -8.67 -2.93 7.06
C SER A 109 -8.92 -3.32 5.61
N LEU A 110 -9.88 -2.69 4.92
CA LEU A 110 -10.16 -2.94 3.51
C LEU A 110 -8.99 -2.54 2.60
N VAL A 111 -8.34 -1.41 2.88
CA VAL A 111 -7.12 -1.02 2.14
C VAL A 111 -6.01 -2.06 2.35
N ALA A 112 -5.85 -2.58 3.58
CA ALA A 112 -4.88 -3.65 3.82
C ALA A 112 -5.24 -4.96 3.10
N CYS A 113 -6.53 -5.29 2.99
CA CYS A 113 -6.97 -6.45 2.18
C CYS A 113 -6.59 -6.28 0.71
N GLY A 114 -6.69 -5.05 0.16
CA GLY A 114 -6.21 -4.76 -1.19
C GLY A 114 -4.71 -4.94 -1.34
N TRP A 115 -3.91 -4.45 -0.40
CA TRP A 115 -2.49 -4.67 -0.36
C TRP A 115 -2.12 -6.15 -0.21
N PHE A 116 -2.85 -6.88 0.64
CA PHE A 116 -2.71 -8.33 0.78
C PHE A 116 -2.93 -9.02 -0.57
N GLY A 117 -4.01 -8.67 -1.26
CA GLY A 117 -4.31 -9.20 -2.60
C GLY A 117 -3.22 -8.89 -3.61
N ILE A 118 -2.77 -7.63 -3.70
CA ILE A 118 -1.71 -7.18 -4.62
C ILE A 118 -0.43 -8.00 -4.42
N GLN A 119 0.05 -8.13 -3.19
CA GLN A 119 1.26 -8.89 -2.92
C GLN A 119 1.06 -10.39 -3.15
N THR A 120 -0.13 -10.92 -2.84
CA THR A 120 -0.46 -12.32 -3.16
C THR A 120 -0.47 -12.56 -4.67
N TRP A 121 -0.96 -11.61 -5.47
CA TRP A 121 -0.91 -11.69 -6.93
C TRP A 121 0.53 -11.69 -7.45
N ILE A 122 1.39 -10.81 -6.94
CA ILE A 122 2.82 -10.76 -7.31
C ILE A 122 3.50 -12.12 -7.03
N GLY A 123 3.24 -12.71 -5.86
CA GLY A 123 3.78 -14.04 -5.55
C GLY A 123 3.17 -15.14 -6.42
N GLY A 124 1.87 -15.06 -6.73
CA GLY A 124 1.23 -15.97 -7.70
C GLY A 124 1.85 -15.89 -9.09
N ALA A 125 2.17 -14.68 -9.57
CA ALA A 125 2.86 -14.47 -10.85
C ALA A 125 4.29 -15.06 -10.83
N ALA A 126 5.01 -14.92 -9.71
CA ALA A 126 6.32 -15.57 -9.56
C ALA A 126 6.20 -17.11 -9.60
N LEU A 127 5.19 -17.68 -8.97
CA LEU A 127 4.92 -19.12 -9.02
C LEU A 127 4.55 -19.57 -10.45
N TYR A 128 3.69 -18.82 -11.14
CA TYR A 128 3.35 -19.04 -12.54
C TYR A 128 4.62 -19.07 -13.42
N THR A 129 5.51 -18.11 -13.24
CA THR A 129 6.79 -18.06 -13.98
C THR A 129 7.68 -19.26 -13.68
N ILE A 130 7.80 -19.69 -12.42
CA ILE A 130 8.54 -20.90 -12.06
C ILE A 130 8.00 -22.13 -12.80
N LEU A 131 6.69 -22.33 -12.77
CA LEU A 131 6.04 -23.49 -13.40
C LEU A 131 6.25 -23.50 -14.92
N GLY A 132 6.18 -22.34 -15.58
CA GLY A 132 6.48 -22.20 -17.00
C GLY A 132 7.94 -22.54 -17.33
N VAL A 133 8.90 -22.01 -16.57
CA VAL A 133 10.33 -22.26 -16.76
C VAL A 133 10.69 -23.74 -16.51
N LEU A 134 10.00 -24.40 -15.58
CA LEU A 134 10.16 -25.84 -15.32
C LEU A 134 9.46 -26.74 -16.36
N GLY A 135 8.78 -26.16 -17.35
CA GLY A 135 8.11 -26.90 -18.43
C GLY A 135 6.82 -27.60 -17.99
N VAL A 136 6.20 -27.18 -16.89
CA VAL A 136 4.90 -27.74 -16.45
C VAL A 136 3.79 -27.39 -17.44
N PHE A 137 3.90 -26.22 -18.07
CA PHE A 137 3.05 -25.76 -19.18
C PHE A 137 3.85 -24.80 -20.06
N ASP A 138 3.36 -24.53 -21.27
CA ASP A 138 3.93 -23.50 -22.14
C ASP A 138 3.18 -22.17 -21.94
N PRO A 139 3.83 -21.13 -21.38
CA PRO A 139 3.21 -19.83 -21.20
C PRO A 139 2.69 -19.17 -22.48
N ALA A 140 3.30 -19.49 -23.64
CA ALA A 140 2.86 -18.96 -24.94
C ALA A 140 1.52 -19.55 -25.40
N LEU A 141 1.13 -20.71 -24.88
CA LEU A 141 -0.14 -21.38 -25.17
C LEU A 141 -1.23 -21.05 -24.14
N ASP A 142 -0.88 -20.41 -23.01
CA ASP A 142 -1.84 -20.02 -21.95
C ASP A 142 -2.50 -18.68 -22.27
N THR A 143 -3.33 -18.66 -23.30
CA THR A 143 -3.99 -17.43 -23.81
C THR A 143 -5.47 -17.31 -23.43
N ASN A 144 -6.10 -18.41 -22.97
CA ASN A 144 -7.53 -18.44 -22.67
C ASN A 144 -7.84 -17.81 -21.30
N THR A 145 -8.35 -16.60 -21.29
CA THR A 145 -8.76 -15.90 -20.07
C THR A 145 -10.14 -16.32 -19.58
N LEU A 146 -10.30 -16.38 -18.26
CA LEU A 146 -11.59 -16.62 -17.61
C LEU A 146 -12.49 -15.37 -17.78
N PRO A 147 -13.74 -15.52 -18.29
CA PRO A 147 -14.55 -14.39 -18.75
C PRO A 147 -14.76 -13.26 -17.72
N VAL A 148 -14.96 -13.58 -16.44
CA VAL A 148 -15.19 -12.58 -15.39
C VAL A 148 -13.88 -12.05 -14.81
N LEU A 149 -12.85 -12.90 -14.74
CA LEU A 149 -11.59 -12.59 -14.07
C LEU A 149 -10.62 -11.82 -14.99
N GLY A 150 -10.64 -12.08 -16.30
CA GLY A 150 -9.70 -11.46 -17.25
C GLY A 150 -8.26 -11.96 -17.13
N ILE A 151 -8.05 -13.09 -16.47
CA ILE A 151 -6.77 -13.79 -16.31
C ILE A 151 -6.96 -15.26 -16.67
N THR A 152 -5.86 -15.97 -16.97
CA THR A 152 -5.94 -17.38 -17.34
C THR A 152 -6.20 -18.28 -16.13
N ALA A 153 -6.66 -19.51 -16.38
CA ALA A 153 -6.90 -20.48 -15.31
C ALA A 153 -5.62 -20.85 -14.56
N ILE A 154 -4.46 -20.91 -15.26
CA ILE A 154 -3.16 -21.23 -14.65
C ILE A 154 -2.67 -20.06 -13.79
N GLN A 155 -2.83 -18.82 -14.25
CA GLN A 155 -2.54 -17.63 -13.46
C GLN A 155 -3.38 -17.59 -12.18
N PHE A 156 -4.69 -17.86 -12.29
CA PHE A 156 -5.58 -17.88 -11.13
C PHE A 156 -5.24 -19.02 -10.16
N ALA A 157 -4.91 -20.22 -10.68
CA ALA A 157 -4.49 -21.35 -9.84
C ALA A 157 -3.16 -21.06 -9.11
N SER A 158 -2.20 -20.42 -9.77
CA SER A 158 -0.92 -20.01 -9.18
C SER A 158 -1.14 -18.95 -8.07
N PHE A 159 -2.02 -18.00 -8.31
CA PHE A 159 -2.45 -17.02 -7.29
C PHE A 159 -3.09 -17.70 -6.08
N LEU A 160 -4.04 -18.63 -6.29
CA LEU A 160 -4.69 -19.37 -5.20
C LEU A 160 -3.72 -20.30 -4.46
N ALA A 161 -2.74 -20.89 -5.13
CA ALA A 161 -1.72 -21.71 -4.48
C ALA A 161 -0.87 -20.85 -3.51
N PHE A 162 -0.43 -19.68 -3.94
CA PHE A 162 0.29 -18.75 -3.06
C PHE A 162 -0.59 -18.18 -1.95
N TRP A 163 -1.85 -17.87 -2.23
CA TRP A 163 -2.85 -17.50 -1.24
C TRP A 163 -3.04 -18.58 -0.17
N ALA A 164 -3.11 -19.84 -0.55
CA ALA A 164 -3.27 -20.95 0.39
C ALA A 164 -2.08 -21.04 1.37
N ILE A 165 -0.86 -20.75 0.93
CA ILE A 165 0.31 -20.67 1.82
C ILE A 165 0.10 -19.59 2.89
N HIS A 166 -0.39 -18.40 2.51
CA HIS A 166 -0.72 -17.34 3.47
C HIS A 166 -1.76 -17.81 4.49
N VAL A 167 -2.86 -18.43 4.03
CA VAL A 167 -3.93 -18.93 4.90
C VAL A 167 -3.39 -19.93 5.92
N VAL A 168 -2.54 -20.87 5.49
CA VAL A 168 -1.92 -21.85 6.41
C VAL A 168 -1.10 -21.16 7.49
N ILE A 169 -0.32 -20.15 7.14
CA ILE A 169 0.51 -19.40 8.11
C ILE A 169 -0.37 -18.59 9.07
N VAL A 170 -1.40 -17.93 8.56
CA VAL A 170 -2.37 -17.16 9.36
C VAL A 170 -3.07 -18.06 10.40
N ILE A 171 -3.46 -19.27 10.00
CA ILE A 171 -4.07 -20.26 10.92
C ILE A 171 -3.08 -20.68 12.00
N LYS A 172 -1.78 -20.83 11.68
CA LYS A 172 -0.73 -21.16 12.66
C LYS A 172 -0.47 -20.00 13.65
N GLY A 173 -0.80 -18.78 13.30
CA GLY A 173 -0.74 -17.61 14.18
C GLY A 173 0.56 -16.80 14.11
N VAL A 174 0.63 -15.74 14.95
CA VAL A 174 1.61 -14.65 14.91
C VAL A 174 3.07 -15.10 15.05
N GLU A 175 3.35 -16.16 15.83
CA GLU A 175 4.71 -16.68 16.02
C GLU A 175 5.34 -17.17 14.70
N SER A 176 4.54 -17.77 13.82
CA SER A 176 5.00 -18.22 12.50
C SER A 176 5.39 -17.04 11.59
N ILE A 177 4.68 -15.92 11.72
CA ILE A 177 4.97 -14.67 10.98
C ILE A 177 6.31 -14.11 11.45
N LYS A 178 6.54 -14.02 12.75
CA LYS A 178 7.77 -13.48 13.34
C LYS A 178 9.04 -14.23 12.90
N VAL A 179 8.98 -15.57 12.87
CA VAL A 179 10.12 -16.38 12.41
C VAL A 179 10.44 -16.09 10.95
N LEU A 180 9.43 -16.00 10.11
CA LEU A 180 9.60 -15.71 8.68
C LEU A 180 10.23 -14.33 8.46
N GLU A 181 9.77 -13.28 9.17
CA GLU A 181 10.30 -11.92 9.05
C GLU A 181 11.79 -11.81 9.40
N THR A 182 12.22 -12.55 10.42
CA THR A 182 13.62 -12.49 10.88
C THR A 182 14.61 -12.85 9.78
N TRP A 183 14.24 -13.77 8.89
CA TRP A 183 15.12 -14.26 7.82
C TRP A 183 14.87 -13.59 6.46
N ALA A 184 13.65 -13.12 6.22
CA ALA A 184 13.29 -12.56 4.93
C ALA A 184 13.96 -11.21 4.65
N ALA A 185 14.06 -10.30 5.62
CA ALA A 185 14.58 -8.95 5.38
C ALA A 185 16.05 -8.93 4.91
N PRO A 186 17.02 -9.64 5.54
CA PRO A 186 18.39 -9.73 5.03
C PRO A 186 18.47 -10.34 3.64
N PHE A 187 17.65 -11.38 3.38
CA PHE A 187 17.61 -12.05 2.11
C PHE A 187 17.09 -11.15 0.97
N LEU A 188 16.08 -10.32 1.25
CA LEU A 188 15.54 -9.34 0.33
C LEU A 188 16.54 -8.27 -0.06
N ILE A 189 17.23 -7.70 0.93
CA ILE A 189 18.28 -6.72 0.67
C ILE A 189 19.36 -7.34 -0.21
N ALA A 190 19.80 -8.55 0.11
CA ALA A 190 20.81 -9.27 -0.69
C ALA A 190 20.32 -9.51 -2.13
N SER A 191 19.06 -9.89 -2.33
CA SER A 191 18.45 -10.10 -3.65
C SER A 191 18.36 -8.79 -4.44
N GLY A 192 17.95 -7.69 -3.81
CA GLY A 192 17.93 -6.36 -4.43
C GLY A 192 19.32 -5.89 -4.85
N VAL A 193 20.33 -6.08 -3.98
CA VAL A 193 21.73 -5.75 -4.30
C VAL A 193 22.26 -6.64 -5.42
N ALA A 194 21.94 -7.93 -5.44
CA ALA A 194 22.33 -8.83 -6.54
C ALA A 194 21.73 -8.38 -7.88
N LEU A 195 20.47 -7.93 -7.87
CA LEU A 195 19.80 -7.39 -9.06
C LEU A 195 20.45 -6.07 -9.52
N LEU A 196 20.84 -5.20 -8.58
CA LEU A 196 21.60 -3.98 -8.89
C LEU A 196 22.96 -4.29 -9.51
N ILE A 197 23.71 -5.24 -8.95
CA ILE A 197 25.00 -5.68 -9.48
C ILE A 197 24.82 -6.25 -10.90
N TRP A 198 23.80 -7.08 -11.11
CA TRP A 198 23.48 -7.59 -12.43
C TRP A 198 23.24 -6.45 -13.44
N ALA A 199 22.44 -5.47 -13.07
CA ALA A 199 22.12 -4.33 -13.94
C ALA A 199 23.39 -3.53 -14.31
N LEU A 200 24.25 -3.24 -13.31
CA LEU A 200 25.51 -2.54 -13.53
C LEU A 200 26.51 -3.30 -14.39
N LEU A 201 26.54 -4.63 -14.32
CA LEU A 201 27.42 -5.47 -15.11
C LEU A 201 26.92 -5.70 -16.54
N LYS A 202 25.60 -5.58 -16.79
CA LYS A 202 24.99 -5.77 -18.10
C LYS A 202 25.01 -4.53 -18.98
N VAL A 203 25.15 -3.34 -18.39
CA VAL A 203 25.23 -2.08 -19.12
C VAL A 203 26.69 -1.78 -19.46
N ASP A 204 27.00 -1.64 -20.77
CA ASP A 204 28.37 -1.37 -21.25
C ASP A 204 28.96 -0.08 -20.64
N ARG A 205 28.10 0.92 -20.41
CA ARG A 205 28.48 2.22 -19.83
C ARG A 205 27.62 2.54 -18.61
N PRO A 206 27.95 2.01 -17.43
CA PRO A 206 27.16 2.25 -16.20
C PRO A 206 26.93 3.72 -15.86
N ALA A 207 27.82 4.63 -16.30
CA ALA A 207 27.66 6.07 -16.13
C ALA A 207 26.39 6.63 -16.81
N GLU A 208 25.87 5.97 -17.85
CA GLU A 208 24.63 6.37 -18.54
C GLU A 208 23.41 6.23 -17.63
N LEU A 209 23.41 5.30 -16.68
CA LEU A 209 22.35 5.12 -15.68
C LEU A 209 22.19 6.33 -14.77
N PHE A 210 23.26 7.08 -14.58
CA PHE A 210 23.30 8.30 -13.79
C PHE A 210 23.17 9.57 -14.64
N SER A 211 22.71 9.42 -15.89
CA SER A 211 22.41 10.54 -16.76
C SER A 211 21.30 11.39 -16.17
N SER A 212 21.40 12.71 -16.33
CA SER A 212 20.35 13.67 -15.98
C SER A 212 19.26 13.79 -17.05
N LYS A 213 19.34 13.02 -18.14
CA LYS A 213 18.31 13.02 -19.19
C LYS A 213 16.98 12.52 -18.63
N THR A 214 15.92 13.16 -19.05
CA THR A 214 14.53 12.82 -18.75
C THR A 214 13.81 12.39 -20.01
N ASN A 215 12.80 11.54 -19.88
CA ASN A 215 12.04 11.03 -21.02
C ASN A 215 10.53 11.17 -20.76
N TYR A 216 10.08 12.42 -20.52
CA TYR A 216 8.67 12.68 -20.31
C TYR A 216 7.87 12.51 -21.60
N ALA A 217 6.65 12.00 -21.49
CA ALA A 217 5.71 11.96 -22.59
C ALA A 217 5.43 13.36 -23.13
N GLU A 218 5.05 13.47 -24.41
CA GLU A 218 4.71 14.74 -25.05
C GLU A 218 3.66 15.50 -24.24
N GLY A 219 3.88 16.80 -24.07
CA GLY A 219 3.01 17.66 -23.24
C GLY A 219 3.14 17.45 -21.72
N SER A 220 4.00 16.54 -21.24
CA SER A 220 4.33 16.34 -19.82
C SER A 220 5.63 17.07 -19.44
N ASN A 221 5.87 17.21 -18.14
CA ASN A 221 7.08 17.79 -17.57
C ASN A 221 7.28 17.30 -16.13
N PHE A 222 8.40 17.69 -15.50
CA PHE A 222 8.72 17.31 -14.13
C PHE A 222 7.55 17.52 -13.15
N TRP A 223 6.93 18.70 -13.14
CA TRP A 223 5.91 19.04 -12.15
C TRP A 223 4.61 18.25 -12.34
N LYS A 224 4.24 17.94 -13.58
CA LYS A 224 3.06 17.11 -13.89
C LYS A 224 3.23 15.67 -13.41
N VAL A 225 4.46 15.18 -13.35
CA VAL A 225 4.78 13.83 -12.84
C VAL A 225 5.09 13.86 -11.33
N PHE A 226 5.81 14.87 -10.86
CA PHE A 226 6.28 14.98 -9.47
C PHE A 226 5.14 14.97 -8.44
N PHE A 227 4.14 15.82 -8.60
CA PHE A 227 3.08 15.96 -7.58
C PHE A 227 2.22 14.72 -7.44
N PRO A 228 1.73 14.06 -8.51
CA PRO A 228 1.05 12.77 -8.37
C PRO A 228 1.93 11.70 -7.73
N GLN A 229 3.21 11.63 -8.11
CA GLN A 229 4.16 10.66 -7.56
C GLN A 229 4.46 10.94 -6.08
N LEU A 230 4.57 12.20 -5.69
CA LEU A 230 4.73 12.60 -4.29
C LEU A 230 3.51 12.18 -3.46
N THR A 231 2.30 12.44 -3.96
CA THR A 231 1.06 12.03 -3.30
C THR A 231 0.95 10.51 -3.22
N ALA A 232 1.32 9.79 -4.28
CA ALA A 232 1.35 8.33 -4.30
C ALA A 232 2.38 7.77 -3.28
N MET A 233 3.55 8.40 -3.17
CA MET A 233 4.57 8.02 -2.18
C MET A 233 4.10 8.23 -0.74
N VAL A 234 3.46 9.37 -0.44
CA VAL A 234 2.80 9.60 0.86
C VAL A 234 1.66 8.60 1.06
N GLY A 235 0.85 8.39 0.02
CA GLY A 235 -0.25 7.42 -0.01
C GLY A 235 0.21 6.00 0.32
N PHE A 236 1.34 5.57 -0.21
CA PHE A 236 1.91 4.23 0.02
C PHE A 236 1.95 3.86 1.51
N TRP A 237 2.34 4.80 2.35
CA TRP A 237 2.41 4.63 3.80
C TRP A 237 1.24 5.25 4.57
N ALA A 238 0.28 5.85 3.90
CA ALA A 238 -0.83 6.56 4.55
C ALA A 238 -1.61 5.66 5.53
N THR A 239 -1.79 4.38 5.20
CA THR A 239 -2.44 3.41 6.09
C THR A 239 -1.66 3.20 7.38
N LEU A 240 -0.32 3.11 7.31
CA LEU A 240 0.51 2.94 8.48
C LEU A 240 0.58 4.22 9.33
N SER A 241 0.37 5.38 8.72
CA SER A 241 0.24 6.63 9.50
C SER A 241 -0.97 6.61 10.46
N LEU A 242 -2.01 5.81 10.15
CA LEU A 242 -3.11 5.55 11.09
C LEU A 242 -2.73 4.51 12.14
N ASN A 243 -2.29 3.34 11.70
CA ASN A 243 -2.16 2.18 12.57
C ASN A 243 -0.76 1.97 13.14
N ILE A 244 0.15 2.92 13.00
CA ILE A 244 1.46 2.86 13.69
C ILE A 244 1.34 2.61 15.21
N PRO A 245 0.27 3.01 15.92
CA PRO A 245 0.02 2.63 17.30
C PRO A 245 -0.01 1.12 17.54
N ASP A 246 -0.38 0.29 16.55
CA ASP A 246 -0.38 -1.18 16.68
C ASP A 246 1.02 -1.72 17.02
N PHE A 247 2.07 -0.99 16.63
CA PHE A 247 3.48 -1.32 16.86
C PHE A 247 4.08 -0.47 17.98
N THR A 248 3.87 0.85 17.96
CA THR A 248 4.49 1.76 18.93
C THR A 248 3.94 1.59 20.35
N ARG A 249 2.80 0.91 20.54
CA ARG A 249 2.28 0.53 21.86
C ARG A 249 3.27 -0.36 22.65
N TYR A 250 4.22 -1.01 21.97
CA TYR A 250 5.26 -1.82 22.59
C TYR A 250 6.57 -1.06 22.82
N SER A 251 6.69 0.20 22.40
CA SER A 251 7.92 0.98 22.53
C SER A 251 8.20 1.37 23.97
N LYS A 252 9.47 1.26 24.40
CA LYS A 252 9.95 1.65 25.74
C LYS A 252 9.76 3.12 26.03
N SER A 253 9.96 3.97 25.03
CA SER A 253 9.91 5.43 25.18
C SER A 253 9.50 6.15 23.90
N GLN A 254 9.15 7.43 24.03
CA GLN A 254 8.90 8.30 22.88
C GLN A 254 10.14 8.47 22.00
N LYS A 255 11.32 8.52 22.61
CA LYS A 255 12.58 8.57 21.87
C LYS A 255 12.76 7.32 21.01
N ASP A 256 12.46 6.15 21.54
CA ASP A 256 12.60 4.90 20.81
C ASP A 256 11.72 4.84 19.56
N GLN A 257 10.44 5.23 19.67
CA GLN A 257 9.56 5.23 18.51
C GLN A 257 9.96 6.30 17.49
N VAL A 258 10.38 7.51 17.91
CA VAL A 258 10.77 8.58 16.99
C VAL A 258 12.06 8.21 16.25
N VAL A 259 13.12 7.85 16.99
CA VAL A 259 14.41 7.50 16.40
C VAL A 259 14.29 6.25 15.53
N GLY A 260 13.58 5.22 16.00
CA GLY A 260 13.38 3.99 15.25
C GLY A 260 12.66 4.22 13.91
N GLN A 261 11.62 5.06 13.90
CA GLN A 261 10.93 5.42 12.64
C GLN A 261 11.84 6.25 11.71
N LEU A 262 12.57 7.22 12.25
CA LEU A 262 13.43 8.12 11.47
C LEU A 262 14.58 7.36 10.79
N ILE A 263 15.26 6.45 11.49
CA ILE A 263 16.37 5.69 10.94
C ILE A 263 15.92 4.45 10.16
N GLY A 264 14.72 3.97 10.40
CA GLY A 264 14.17 2.79 9.72
C GLY A 264 13.53 3.13 8.37
N LEU A 265 12.50 3.97 8.34
CA LEU A 265 11.69 4.18 7.14
C LEU A 265 12.41 4.97 6.02
N PRO A 266 12.77 6.27 6.18
CA PRO A 266 13.26 7.05 5.04
C PRO A 266 14.55 6.49 4.42
N PRO A 267 15.59 6.08 5.20
CA PRO A 267 16.80 5.56 4.60
C PRO A 267 16.59 4.24 3.86
N THR A 268 15.86 3.30 4.46
CA THR A 268 15.64 1.98 3.87
C THR A 268 14.79 2.06 2.63
N MET A 269 13.67 2.79 2.70
CA MET A 269 12.79 2.98 1.56
C MET A 269 13.52 3.67 0.40
N THR A 270 14.28 4.74 0.69
CA THR A 270 15.04 5.46 -0.33
C THR A 270 16.10 4.59 -0.97
N LEU A 271 16.84 3.81 -0.18
CA LEU A 271 17.85 2.88 -0.69
C LEU A 271 17.21 1.80 -1.59
N PHE A 272 16.15 1.17 -1.15
CA PHE A 272 15.51 0.10 -1.93
C PHE A 272 14.83 0.63 -3.19
N CYS A 273 14.20 1.80 -3.12
CA CYS A 273 13.69 2.51 -4.29
C CYS A 273 14.80 2.88 -5.28
N PHE A 274 15.95 3.36 -4.78
CA PHE A 274 17.10 3.66 -5.62
C PHE A 274 17.57 2.43 -6.41
N ILE A 275 17.59 1.25 -5.78
CA ILE A 275 17.87 -0.01 -6.48
C ILE A 275 16.86 -0.20 -7.64
N GLY A 276 15.57 -0.06 -7.35
CA GLY A 276 14.50 -0.18 -8.36
C GLY A 276 14.65 0.83 -9.52
N ILE A 277 15.00 2.06 -9.20
CA ILE A 277 15.23 3.14 -10.18
C ILE A 277 16.39 2.80 -11.13
N ILE A 278 17.54 2.41 -10.57
CA ILE A 278 18.73 2.10 -11.37
C ILE A 278 18.53 0.84 -12.21
N VAL A 279 17.93 -0.19 -11.63
CA VAL A 279 17.64 -1.44 -12.34
C VAL A 279 16.65 -1.18 -13.49
N THR A 280 15.59 -0.40 -13.26
CA THR A 280 14.64 -0.05 -14.33
C THR A 280 15.27 0.84 -15.40
N GLY A 281 16.13 1.78 -14.99
CA GLY A 281 16.94 2.55 -15.95
C GLY A 281 17.84 1.66 -16.81
N ALA A 282 18.43 0.61 -16.23
CA ALA A 282 19.22 -0.38 -16.97
C ALA A 282 18.36 -1.16 -17.99
N THR A 283 17.11 -1.49 -17.66
CA THR A 283 16.23 -2.20 -18.62
C THR A 283 15.95 -1.37 -19.86
N VAL A 284 15.86 -0.05 -19.75
CA VAL A 284 15.73 0.85 -20.92
C VAL A 284 16.95 0.72 -21.85
N ILE A 285 18.15 0.60 -21.28
CA ILE A 285 19.38 0.45 -22.08
C ILE A 285 19.49 -0.97 -22.67
N ILE A 286 19.15 -2.00 -21.89
CA ILE A 286 19.34 -3.41 -22.26
C ILE A 286 18.23 -3.92 -23.19
N PHE A 287 16.98 -3.56 -22.91
CA PHE A 287 15.79 -4.11 -23.59
C PHE A 287 15.02 -3.05 -24.42
N GLY A 288 15.40 -1.76 -24.35
CA GLY A 288 14.73 -0.69 -25.06
C GLY A 288 13.49 -0.13 -24.37
N GLU A 289 13.06 -0.72 -23.25
CA GLU A 289 11.87 -0.31 -22.52
C GLU A 289 12.06 -0.38 -20.98
N ALA A 290 11.26 0.42 -20.26
CA ALA A 290 11.28 0.45 -18.80
C ALA A 290 10.45 -0.72 -18.22
N ILE A 291 11.10 -1.79 -17.80
CA ILE A 291 10.46 -2.94 -17.14
C ILE A 291 10.34 -2.61 -15.65
N TRP A 292 9.18 -2.14 -15.26
CA TRP A 292 8.92 -1.67 -13.89
C TRP A 292 8.48 -2.76 -12.91
N ASN A 293 8.04 -3.91 -13.43
CA ASN A 293 7.67 -5.07 -12.62
C ASN A 293 8.87 -6.04 -12.53
N PRO A 294 9.40 -6.33 -11.33
CA PRO A 294 10.58 -7.18 -11.20
C PRO A 294 10.32 -8.65 -11.53
N VAL A 295 9.06 -9.12 -11.52
CA VAL A 295 8.71 -10.48 -11.99
C VAL A 295 8.95 -10.59 -13.49
N ASP A 296 8.47 -9.60 -14.25
CA ASP A 296 8.64 -9.57 -15.71
C ASP A 296 10.11 -9.39 -16.09
N LEU A 297 10.85 -8.57 -15.32
CA LEU A 297 12.29 -8.40 -15.53
C LEU A 297 13.05 -9.72 -15.34
N VAL A 298 12.84 -10.39 -14.21
CA VAL A 298 13.55 -11.65 -13.91
C VAL A 298 13.21 -12.74 -14.93
N ALA A 299 11.96 -12.78 -15.41
CA ALA A 299 11.56 -13.72 -16.46
C ALA A 299 12.37 -13.55 -17.76
N GLN A 300 12.88 -12.35 -18.04
CA GLN A 300 13.70 -12.04 -19.23
C GLN A 300 15.21 -12.28 -19.06
N MET A 301 15.67 -12.72 -17.88
CA MET A 301 17.12 -12.92 -17.62
C MET A 301 17.76 -14.12 -18.34
N GLY A 302 17.00 -14.91 -19.07
CA GLY A 302 17.46 -15.93 -20.02
C GLY A 302 18.03 -17.23 -19.43
N SER A 303 18.42 -17.26 -18.15
CA SER A 303 18.89 -18.49 -17.48
C SER A 303 17.78 -19.11 -16.62
N PRO A 304 17.26 -20.30 -16.95
CA PRO A 304 16.22 -20.97 -16.17
C PRO A 304 16.54 -21.07 -14.67
N THR A 305 17.79 -21.41 -14.34
CA THR A 305 18.24 -21.51 -12.95
C THR A 305 18.19 -20.16 -12.21
N ILE A 306 18.66 -19.09 -12.85
CA ILE A 306 18.62 -17.74 -12.28
C ILE A 306 17.17 -17.31 -12.08
N VAL A 307 16.31 -17.54 -13.07
CA VAL A 307 14.88 -17.21 -12.98
C VAL A 307 14.23 -17.92 -11.80
N VAL A 308 14.40 -19.24 -11.68
CA VAL A 308 13.79 -20.02 -10.59
C VAL A 308 14.30 -19.57 -9.21
N ILE A 309 15.61 -19.39 -9.04
CA ILE A 309 16.18 -18.92 -7.76
C ILE A 309 15.64 -17.53 -7.40
N SER A 310 15.61 -16.60 -8.36
CA SER A 310 15.13 -15.24 -8.13
C SER A 310 13.63 -15.19 -7.85
N MET A 311 12.82 -16.03 -8.51
CA MET A 311 11.38 -16.13 -8.24
C MET A 311 11.10 -16.77 -6.86
N ILE A 312 11.90 -17.74 -6.42
CA ILE A 312 11.81 -18.27 -5.04
C ILE A 312 12.14 -17.16 -4.02
N ALA A 313 13.16 -16.36 -4.32
CA ALA A 313 13.49 -15.20 -3.51
C ALA A 313 12.30 -14.22 -3.41
N LEU A 314 11.69 -13.88 -4.54
CA LEU A 314 10.49 -13.05 -4.62
C LEU A 314 9.31 -13.62 -3.82
N LEU A 315 9.07 -14.93 -3.89
CA LEU A 315 8.02 -15.62 -3.12
C LEU A 315 8.22 -15.46 -1.61
N ILE A 316 9.42 -15.75 -1.11
CA ILE A 316 9.76 -15.64 0.32
C ILE A 316 9.60 -14.19 0.79
N ALA A 317 10.10 -13.27 0.01
CA ALA A 317 10.03 -11.85 0.21
C ALA A 317 8.60 -11.34 0.37
N THR A 318 7.81 -11.63 -0.65
CA THR A 318 6.41 -11.19 -0.73
C THR A 318 5.59 -11.84 0.38
N LEU A 319 5.83 -13.12 0.68
CA LEU A 319 5.14 -13.82 1.76
C LEU A 319 5.37 -13.17 3.12
N SER A 320 6.62 -12.88 3.45
CA SER A 320 7.00 -12.26 4.73
C SER A 320 6.38 -10.87 4.88
N THR A 321 6.69 -9.97 3.96
CA THR A 321 6.19 -8.59 4.03
C THR A 321 4.66 -8.53 4.03
N ASN A 322 4.01 -9.39 3.23
CA ASN A 322 2.56 -9.40 3.13
C ASN A 322 1.87 -9.79 4.45
N LEU A 323 2.39 -10.80 5.11
CA LEU A 323 1.85 -11.25 6.40
C LEU A 323 2.02 -10.15 7.47
N ALA A 324 3.19 -9.54 7.56
CA ALA A 324 3.47 -8.51 8.54
C ALA A 324 2.64 -7.23 8.32
N ALA A 325 2.71 -6.67 7.12
CA ALA A 325 2.12 -5.37 6.84
C ALA A 325 0.60 -5.42 6.60
N ASN A 326 0.11 -6.52 6.02
CA ASN A 326 -1.24 -6.56 5.45
C ASN A 326 -2.18 -7.58 6.08
N VAL A 327 -1.73 -8.37 7.07
CA VAL A 327 -2.61 -9.29 7.81
C VAL A 327 -2.81 -8.86 9.26
N VAL A 328 -1.74 -8.48 9.96
CA VAL A 328 -1.80 -8.18 11.40
C VAL A 328 -2.78 -7.05 11.71
N SER A 329 -2.66 -5.94 11.02
CA SER A 329 -3.50 -4.77 11.27
C SER A 329 -4.98 -4.96 10.91
N PRO A 330 -5.35 -5.49 9.72
CA PRO A 330 -6.75 -5.75 9.41
C PRO A 330 -7.35 -6.84 10.29
N ALA A 331 -6.58 -7.84 10.74
CA ALA A 331 -7.05 -8.82 11.69
C ALA A 331 -7.52 -8.16 13.01
N ASN A 332 -6.73 -7.21 13.54
CA ASN A 332 -7.12 -6.40 14.70
C ASN A 332 -8.31 -5.48 14.40
N GLY A 333 -8.35 -4.88 13.21
CA GLY A 333 -9.45 -4.02 12.78
C GLY A 333 -10.79 -4.77 12.71
N PHE A 334 -10.81 -5.96 12.13
CA PHE A 334 -11.99 -6.82 12.10
C PHE A 334 -12.35 -7.35 13.49
N SER A 335 -11.36 -7.72 14.30
CA SER A 335 -11.58 -8.12 15.69
C SER A 335 -12.26 -7.01 16.49
N ASN A 336 -11.95 -5.74 16.26
CA ASN A 336 -12.58 -4.61 16.94
C ASN A 336 -14.09 -4.46 16.65
N ILE A 337 -14.61 -5.04 15.56
CA ILE A 337 -16.04 -4.99 15.25
C ILE A 337 -16.86 -5.80 16.27
N ALA A 338 -16.34 -6.96 16.64
CA ALA A 338 -16.98 -7.85 17.61
C ALA A 338 -15.89 -8.67 18.36
N PRO A 339 -15.21 -8.06 19.36
CA PRO A 339 -14.03 -8.65 19.99
C PRO A 339 -14.26 -10.04 20.61
N THR A 340 -15.49 -10.30 21.06
CA THR A 340 -15.89 -11.61 21.63
C THR A 340 -16.16 -12.70 20.59
N LYS A 341 -16.37 -12.32 19.32
CA LYS A 341 -16.74 -13.24 18.23
C LYS A 341 -15.66 -13.40 17.18
N ILE A 342 -14.92 -12.33 16.91
CA ILE A 342 -13.88 -12.29 15.86
C ILE A 342 -12.52 -12.29 16.56
N SER A 343 -11.85 -13.45 16.55
CA SER A 343 -10.46 -13.57 16.97
C SER A 343 -9.51 -13.03 15.90
N PHE A 344 -8.26 -12.78 16.25
CA PHE A 344 -7.19 -12.45 15.31
C PHE A 344 -7.13 -13.42 14.12
N ARG A 345 -7.23 -14.74 14.38
CA ARG A 345 -7.22 -15.76 13.30
C ARG A 345 -8.38 -15.58 12.33
N LEU A 346 -9.58 -15.38 12.84
CA LEU A 346 -10.76 -15.18 12.01
C LEU A 346 -10.66 -13.87 11.22
N GLY A 347 -10.20 -12.77 11.84
CA GLY A 347 -9.92 -11.52 11.18
C GLY A 347 -8.88 -11.65 10.05
N GLY A 348 -7.83 -12.44 10.27
CA GLY A 348 -6.83 -12.78 9.25
C GLY A 348 -7.41 -13.58 8.08
N ILE A 349 -8.29 -14.55 8.36
CA ILE A 349 -8.99 -15.32 7.30
C ILE A 349 -9.92 -14.40 6.49
N ILE A 350 -10.67 -13.50 7.15
CA ILE A 350 -11.50 -12.49 6.49
C ILE A 350 -10.63 -11.63 5.55
N THR A 351 -9.45 -11.22 6.02
CA THR A 351 -8.48 -10.47 5.19
C THR A 351 -8.09 -11.26 3.94
N CYS A 352 -7.75 -12.53 4.10
CA CYS A 352 -7.36 -13.40 2.99
C CYS A 352 -8.49 -13.55 1.95
N ILE A 353 -9.74 -13.71 2.40
CA ILE A 353 -10.92 -13.84 1.50
C ILE A 353 -11.17 -12.53 0.74
N ILE A 354 -11.21 -11.41 1.44
CA ILE A 354 -11.43 -10.10 0.81
C ILE A 354 -10.32 -9.78 -0.20
N GLY A 355 -9.06 -10.15 0.10
CA GLY A 355 -7.93 -9.96 -0.80
C GLY A 355 -8.05 -10.68 -2.14
N VAL A 356 -8.78 -11.82 -2.20
CA VAL A 356 -9.13 -12.48 -3.46
C VAL A 356 -10.25 -11.74 -4.18
N LEU A 357 -11.31 -11.36 -3.45
CA LEU A 357 -12.51 -10.73 -4.02
C LEU A 357 -12.26 -9.36 -4.64
N ILE A 358 -11.24 -8.63 -4.19
CA ILE A 358 -10.84 -7.33 -4.75
C ILE A 358 -10.28 -7.44 -6.18
N MET A 359 -9.95 -8.64 -6.68
CA MET A 359 -9.31 -8.85 -7.98
C MET A 359 -8.03 -8.00 -8.15
N PRO A 360 -6.99 -8.26 -7.33
CA PRO A 360 -5.83 -7.37 -7.22
C PRO A 360 -5.05 -7.18 -8.53
N TRP A 361 -5.09 -8.13 -9.45
CA TRP A 361 -4.49 -8.01 -10.79
C TRP A 361 -5.02 -6.84 -11.60
N ARG A 362 -6.28 -6.41 -11.35
CA ARG A 362 -6.85 -5.23 -11.99
C ARG A 362 -6.31 -3.92 -11.42
N LEU A 363 -5.87 -3.92 -10.16
CA LEU A 363 -5.34 -2.71 -9.50
C LEU A 363 -3.93 -2.36 -9.96
N ILE A 364 -3.14 -3.38 -10.33
CA ILE A 364 -1.73 -3.23 -10.71
C ILE A 364 -1.44 -3.67 -12.15
N SER A 365 -2.46 -3.73 -13.00
CA SER A 365 -2.29 -4.09 -14.42
C SER A 365 -1.38 -3.12 -15.18
N ASP A 366 -1.33 -1.87 -14.75
CA ASP A 366 -0.51 -0.81 -15.32
C ASP A 366 -0.10 0.22 -14.25
N THR A 367 0.89 1.06 -14.59
CA THR A 367 1.41 2.10 -13.69
C THR A 367 0.36 3.14 -13.31
N GLN A 368 -0.53 3.51 -14.23
CA GLN A 368 -1.58 4.51 -13.99
C GLN A 368 -2.60 4.00 -12.98
N GLY A 369 -3.09 2.77 -13.16
CA GLY A 369 -4.01 2.13 -12.21
C GLY A 369 -3.39 2.00 -10.81
N TYR A 370 -2.12 1.61 -10.73
CA TYR A 370 -1.42 1.48 -9.46
C TYR A 370 -1.27 2.83 -8.74
N ILE A 371 -0.87 3.88 -9.44
CA ILE A 371 -0.62 5.19 -8.83
C ILE A 371 -1.93 5.96 -8.62
N PHE A 372 -2.69 6.20 -9.68
CA PHE A 372 -3.82 7.14 -9.64
C PHE A 372 -5.09 6.48 -9.08
N THR A 373 -5.37 5.24 -9.42
CA THR A 373 -6.59 4.58 -8.91
C THR A 373 -6.37 4.01 -7.52
N TRP A 374 -5.25 3.31 -7.29
CA TRP A 374 -5.01 2.65 -6.01
C TRP A 374 -4.38 3.59 -4.97
N LEU A 375 -3.13 4.05 -5.18
CA LEU A 375 -2.39 4.79 -4.14
C LEU A 375 -3.05 6.14 -3.80
N ILE A 376 -3.37 6.96 -4.79
CA ILE A 376 -4.01 8.25 -4.56
C ILE A 376 -5.45 8.05 -4.11
N GLY A 377 -6.18 7.09 -4.69
CA GLY A 377 -7.57 6.81 -4.39
C GLY A 377 -7.83 6.51 -2.92
N TYR A 378 -7.14 5.54 -2.34
CA TYR A 378 -7.35 5.27 -0.93
C TYR A 378 -6.75 6.35 -0.01
N SER A 379 -5.72 7.08 -0.45
CA SER A 379 -5.14 8.15 0.35
C SER A 379 -6.12 9.32 0.55
N ALA A 380 -7.04 9.53 -0.39
CA ALA A 380 -8.15 10.47 -0.28
C ALA A 380 -9.10 10.15 0.89
N LEU A 381 -9.25 8.89 1.26
CA LEU A 381 -10.05 8.45 2.42
C LEU A 381 -9.23 8.46 3.72
N ILE A 382 -7.98 8.00 3.64
CA ILE A 382 -7.13 7.83 4.82
C ILE A 382 -6.63 9.18 5.37
N GLY A 383 -6.30 10.14 4.50
CA GLY A 383 -5.85 11.48 4.92
C GLY A 383 -6.80 12.18 5.90
N PRO A 384 -8.11 12.29 5.60
CA PRO A 384 -9.08 12.85 6.52
C PRO A 384 -9.12 12.18 7.91
N ILE A 385 -8.99 10.86 7.97
CA ILE A 385 -8.98 10.12 9.25
C ILE A 385 -7.73 10.51 10.06
N VAL A 386 -6.55 10.56 9.41
CA VAL A 386 -5.30 11.04 10.06
C VAL A 386 -5.48 12.44 10.63
N GLY A 387 -6.04 13.38 9.84
CA GLY A 387 -6.23 14.77 10.25
C GLY A 387 -7.17 14.89 11.46
N ILE A 388 -8.29 14.16 11.47
CA ILE A 388 -9.21 14.11 12.62
C ILE A 388 -8.50 13.58 13.87
N MET A 389 -7.79 12.47 13.78
CA MET A 389 -7.09 11.86 14.91
C MET A 389 -6.04 12.79 15.50
N LEU A 390 -5.20 13.39 14.65
CA LEU A 390 -4.15 14.32 15.09
C LEU A 390 -4.74 15.57 15.72
N CYS A 391 -5.79 16.15 15.11
CA CYS A 391 -6.49 17.30 15.65
C CYS A 391 -7.11 16.98 17.02
N ASP A 392 -7.83 15.87 17.14
CA ASP A 392 -8.45 15.45 18.40
C ASP A 392 -7.40 15.26 19.49
N TYR A 393 -6.35 14.47 19.19
CA TYR A 393 -5.35 14.10 20.17
C TYR A 393 -4.50 15.29 20.64
N PHE A 394 -3.97 16.10 19.71
CA PHE A 394 -3.03 17.18 20.04
C PHE A 394 -3.73 18.51 20.35
N LEU A 395 -4.72 18.91 19.56
CA LEU A 395 -5.31 20.25 19.65
C LEU A 395 -6.51 20.30 20.61
N ILE A 396 -7.38 19.29 20.60
CA ILE A 396 -8.58 19.27 21.43
C ILE A 396 -8.25 18.68 22.81
N ARG A 397 -7.69 17.48 22.87
CA ARG A 397 -7.43 16.75 24.13
C ARG A 397 -6.06 17.05 24.73
N LYS A 398 -5.18 17.74 24.01
CA LYS A 398 -3.82 18.09 24.47
C LYS A 398 -3.06 16.86 25.00
N THR A 399 -3.18 15.75 24.29
CA THR A 399 -2.61 14.41 24.59
C THR A 399 -3.15 13.74 25.86
N ASN A 400 -4.21 14.25 26.47
CA ASN A 400 -4.82 13.69 27.67
C ASN A 400 -6.04 12.84 27.28
N ILE A 401 -5.87 11.53 27.30
CA ILE A 401 -6.93 10.54 27.12
C ILE A 401 -6.88 9.57 28.30
N ASN A 402 -8.02 9.40 28.97
CA ASN A 402 -8.16 8.32 29.93
C ASN A 402 -8.32 6.98 29.18
N THR A 403 -7.32 6.11 29.29
CA THR A 403 -7.29 4.84 28.59
C THR A 403 -8.46 3.93 28.97
N ASP A 404 -8.89 3.94 30.22
CA ASP A 404 -9.99 3.09 30.69
C ASP A 404 -11.33 3.47 30.04
N GLU A 405 -11.54 4.76 29.74
CA GLU A 405 -12.75 5.24 29.08
C GLU A 405 -12.87 4.73 27.62
N LEU A 406 -11.76 4.35 26.99
CA LEU A 406 -11.77 3.74 25.65
C LEU A 406 -12.44 2.35 25.64
N TYR A 407 -12.61 1.73 26.80
CA TYR A 407 -13.16 0.38 26.96
C TYR A 407 -14.51 0.38 27.71
N LYS A 408 -15.11 1.53 27.98
CA LYS A 408 -16.42 1.64 28.64
C LYS A 408 -17.50 2.00 27.61
N ALA A 409 -18.45 1.10 27.40
CA ALA A 409 -19.54 1.29 26.44
C ALA A 409 -20.36 2.56 26.70
N ASP A 410 -20.59 2.89 27.98
CA ASP A 410 -21.33 4.07 28.45
C ASP A 410 -20.42 5.20 28.98
N GLY A 411 -19.10 5.13 28.67
CA GLY A 411 -18.11 6.10 29.11
C GLY A 411 -18.08 7.39 28.27
N GLU A 412 -16.99 8.16 28.41
CA GLU A 412 -16.75 9.42 27.72
C GLU A 412 -16.91 9.33 26.19
N PHE A 413 -16.52 8.19 25.61
CA PHE A 413 -16.48 7.98 24.16
C PHE A 413 -17.67 7.18 23.62
N LYS A 414 -18.78 7.11 24.36
CA LYS A 414 -19.97 6.34 23.95
C LYS A 414 -20.53 6.77 22.59
N GLY A 415 -21.05 5.80 21.85
CA GLY A 415 -21.79 6.02 20.61
C GLY A 415 -20.91 6.50 19.44
N VAL A 416 -21.41 7.48 18.69
CA VAL A 416 -20.78 8.04 17.49
C VAL A 416 -20.49 9.51 17.69
N ASN A 417 -19.25 9.95 17.45
CA ASN A 417 -18.93 11.37 17.36
C ASN A 417 -19.32 11.89 15.97
N TRP A 418 -20.55 12.41 15.84
CA TRP A 418 -21.06 12.92 14.58
C TRP A 418 -20.25 14.08 13.99
N ARG A 419 -19.52 14.86 14.81
CA ARG A 419 -18.61 15.91 14.31
C ARG A 419 -17.46 15.31 13.54
N ALA A 420 -16.89 14.21 14.02
CA ALA A 420 -15.85 13.48 13.30
C ALA A 420 -16.39 12.86 11.99
N MET A 421 -17.61 12.31 12.04
CA MET A 421 -18.25 11.73 10.86
C MET A 421 -18.56 12.75 9.77
N ILE A 422 -19.14 13.89 10.14
CA ILE A 422 -19.41 15.00 9.21
C ILE A 422 -18.11 15.53 8.62
N THR A 423 -17.09 15.70 9.46
CA THR A 423 -15.75 16.13 9.01
C THR A 423 -15.17 15.15 7.99
N LEU A 424 -15.24 13.85 8.28
CA LEU A 424 -14.74 12.80 7.36
C LEU A 424 -15.43 12.88 6.01
N ILE A 425 -16.77 12.95 5.99
CA ILE A 425 -17.56 13.03 4.76
C ILE A 425 -17.17 14.28 3.96
N ILE A 426 -17.17 15.46 4.59
CA ILE A 426 -16.86 16.72 3.91
C ILE A 426 -15.43 16.74 3.38
N ALA A 427 -14.47 16.15 4.09
CA ALA A 427 -13.07 16.13 3.66
C ALA A 427 -12.79 15.12 2.53
N VAL A 428 -13.61 14.08 2.39
CA VAL A 428 -13.50 13.10 1.29
C VAL A 428 -14.18 13.61 0.00
N LEU A 429 -15.33 14.28 0.12
CA LEU A 429 -16.15 14.71 -1.02
C LEU A 429 -15.40 15.43 -2.16
N PRO A 430 -14.46 16.36 -1.92
CA PRO A 430 -13.75 17.07 -2.98
C PRO A 430 -12.89 16.15 -3.87
N ASN A 431 -12.50 14.98 -3.37
CA ASN A 431 -11.65 14.03 -4.08
C ASN A 431 -12.45 13.05 -4.95
N ILE A 432 -13.77 12.88 -4.71
CA ILE A 432 -14.59 11.90 -5.42
C ILE A 432 -14.65 12.18 -6.93
N PRO A 433 -14.89 13.41 -7.41
CA PRO A 433 -14.93 13.67 -8.85
C PRO A 433 -13.61 13.35 -9.55
N GLY A 434 -12.47 13.74 -8.99
CA GLY A 434 -11.15 13.43 -9.55
C GLY A 434 -10.82 11.93 -9.51
N PHE A 435 -11.25 11.21 -8.48
CA PHE A 435 -11.15 9.75 -8.44
C PHE A 435 -11.95 9.08 -9.57
N ILE A 436 -13.18 9.54 -9.80
CA ILE A 436 -14.02 9.02 -10.89
C ILE A 436 -13.37 9.32 -12.24
N ASN A 437 -12.87 10.54 -12.45
CA ASN A 437 -12.12 10.89 -13.66
C ASN A 437 -10.89 9.99 -13.86
N ALA A 438 -10.10 9.75 -12.81
CA ALA A 438 -8.92 8.89 -12.89
C ALA A 438 -9.28 7.44 -13.28
N ALA A 439 -10.37 6.90 -12.74
CA ALA A 439 -10.87 5.59 -13.10
C ALA A 439 -11.42 5.54 -14.55
N THR A 440 -12.04 6.62 -15.01
CA THR A 440 -12.59 6.76 -16.37
C THR A 440 -11.47 6.96 -17.39
N ASN A 441 -10.48 7.81 -17.09
CA ASN A 441 -9.32 8.04 -17.97
C ASN A 441 -8.53 6.76 -18.21
N ARG A 442 -8.42 5.90 -17.20
CA ARG A 442 -7.76 4.60 -17.35
C ARG A 442 -8.42 3.73 -18.43
N THR A 443 -9.75 3.75 -18.51
CA THR A 443 -10.48 3.04 -19.56
C THR A 443 -10.24 3.67 -20.92
N HIS A 444 -10.18 4.99 -21.00
CA HIS A 444 -9.86 5.72 -22.21
C HIS A 444 -8.43 5.45 -22.70
N ASP A 445 -7.43 5.51 -21.81
CA ASP A 445 -6.03 5.21 -22.13
C ASP A 445 -5.85 3.76 -22.61
N ALA A 446 -6.56 2.82 -21.99
CA ALA A 446 -6.57 1.42 -22.43
C ALA A 446 -7.18 1.27 -23.83
N TYR A 447 -8.25 2.00 -24.13
CA TYR A 447 -8.88 2.03 -25.45
C TYR A 447 -7.95 2.62 -26.51
N GLU A 448 -7.30 3.76 -26.22
CA GLU A 448 -6.31 4.38 -27.13
C GLU A 448 -5.12 3.45 -27.38
N SER A 449 -4.59 2.80 -26.33
CA SER A 449 -3.49 1.85 -26.44
C SER A 449 -3.87 0.65 -27.31
N SER A 450 -5.07 0.10 -27.13
CA SER A 450 -5.59 -0.99 -27.97
C SER A 450 -5.81 -0.55 -29.41
N THR A 451 -6.21 0.71 -29.63
CA THR A 451 -6.36 1.28 -30.98
C THR A 451 -5.01 1.38 -31.68
N LYS A 452 -4.00 1.92 -30.99
CA LYS A 452 -2.62 2.01 -31.51
C LYS A 452 -2.02 0.62 -31.79
N ALA A 453 -2.27 -0.35 -30.91
CA ALA A 453 -1.82 -1.72 -31.14
C ALA A 453 -2.47 -2.35 -32.37
N LEU A 454 -3.76 -2.11 -32.59
CA LEU A 454 -4.48 -2.57 -33.79
C LEU A 454 -3.95 -1.91 -35.07
N GLU A 455 -3.69 -0.61 -35.03
CA GLU A 455 -3.10 0.14 -36.15
C GLU A 455 -1.70 -0.39 -36.49
N ALA A 456 -0.84 -0.54 -35.48
CA ALA A 456 0.51 -1.10 -35.64
C ALA A 456 0.49 -2.55 -36.18
N ALA A 457 -0.44 -3.40 -35.71
CA ALA A 457 -0.60 -4.75 -36.24
C ALA A 457 -0.96 -4.76 -37.73
N ARG A 458 -1.80 -3.82 -38.17
CA ARG A 458 -2.17 -3.64 -39.59
C ARG A 458 -1.01 -3.10 -40.43
N GLU A 459 -0.33 -2.06 -39.95
CA GLU A 459 0.80 -1.43 -40.66
C GLU A 459 2.00 -2.36 -40.80
N ASN A 460 2.30 -3.18 -39.80
CA ASN A 460 3.39 -4.14 -39.81
C ASN A 460 3.07 -5.44 -40.56
N GLY A 461 1.90 -5.54 -41.20
CA GLY A 461 1.52 -6.70 -42.00
C GLY A 461 1.41 -7.99 -41.20
N MET A 462 1.00 -7.90 -39.92
CA MET A 462 0.78 -9.08 -39.08
C MET A 462 -0.30 -10.00 -39.65
N ASN A 463 -0.28 -11.26 -39.27
CA ASN A 463 -1.28 -12.22 -39.75
C ASN A 463 -2.69 -11.88 -39.27
N ASN A 464 -3.71 -12.35 -39.99
CA ASN A 464 -5.11 -12.05 -39.70
C ASN A 464 -5.55 -12.44 -38.29
N ALA A 465 -4.94 -13.47 -37.68
CA ALA A 465 -5.23 -13.87 -36.31
C ALA A 465 -4.76 -12.83 -35.29
N ALA A 466 -3.56 -12.25 -35.47
CA ALA A 466 -3.03 -11.19 -34.60
C ALA A 466 -3.85 -9.88 -34.73
N ILE A 467 -4.25 -9.53 -35.96
CA ILE A 467 -5.11 -8.39 -36.22
C ILE A 467 -6.48 -8.57 -35.57
N GLN A 468 -7.06 -9.79 -35.67
CA GLN A 468 -8.34 -10.10 -35.05
C GLN A 468 -8.25 -10.04 -33.52
N ALA A 469 -7.20 -10.60 -32.93
CA ALA A 469 -6.97 -10.52 -31.47
C ALA A 469 -6.85 -9.08 -30.97
N ALA A 470 -6.14 -8.21 -31.69
CA ALA A 470 -6.03 -6.79 -31.38
C ALA A 470 -7.38 -6.05 -31.53
N PHE A 471 -8.18 -6.42 -32.53
CA PHE A 471 -9.53 -5.90 -32.73
C PHE A 471 -10.47 -6.31 -31.59
N ASP A 472 -10.48 -7.60 -31.23
CA ASP A 472 -11.31 -8.13 -30.15
C ASP A 472 -10.93 -7.48 -28.79
N ALA A 473 -9.63 -7.27 -28.55
CA ALA A 473 -9.13 -6.57 -27.37
C ALA A 473 -9.62 -5.11 -27.31
N LYS A 474 -9.70 -4.42 -28.44
CA LYS A 474 -10.23 -3.05 -28.54
C LYS A 474 -11.74 -3.01 -28.33
N GLU A 475 -12.48 -3.97 -28.92
CA GLU A 475 -13.94 -4.01 -28.85
C GLU A 475 -14.45 -4.28 -27.42
N LEU A 476 -13.64 -4.93 -26.59
CA LEU A 476 -13.92 -5.16 -25.17
C LEU A 476 -13.81 -3.90 -24.29
N ILE A 477 -13.23 -2.82 -24.82
CA ILE A 477 -12.96 -1.58 -24.08
C ILE A 477 -13.84 -0.46 -24.63
N GLU A 478 -14.85 -0.04 -23.89
CA GLU A 478 -15.63 1.15 -24.26
C GLU A 478 -14.84 2.43 -23.96
N PRO A 479 -14.70 3.36 -24.93
CA PRO A 479 -14.05 4.64 -24.69
C PRO A 479 -14.91 5.50 -23.77
N GLN A 480 -14.37 5.86 -22.62
CA GLN A 480 -15.06 6.73 -21.67
C GLN A 480 -14.31 8.08 -21.57
N THR A 481 -15.05 9.17 -21.65
CA THR A 481 -14.53 10.52 -21.42
C THR A 481 -14.66 10.90 -19.94
N PRO A 482 -13.77 11.77 -19.41
CA PRO A 482 -13.91 12.29 -18.06
C PRO A 482 -15.30 12.87 -17.80
N ILE A 483 -15.92 12.47 -16.69
CA ILE A 483 -17.30 12.85 -16.34
C ILE A 483 -17.31 14.24 -15.71
N PHE A 484 -16.28 14.60 -14.98
CA PHE A 484 -16.18 15.87 -14.25
C PHE A 484 -15.12 16.79 -14.85
N ALA A 485 -15.22 18.09 -14.54
CA ALA A 485 -14.26 19.09 -15.00
C ALA A 485 -12.83 18.77 -14.52
N GLN A 486 -11.83 19.01 -15.37
CA GLN A 486 -10.40 18.75 -15.09
C GLN A 486 -9.86 19.48 -13.83
N SER A 487 -10.54 20.54 -13.36
CA SER A 487 -10.17 21.20 -12.09
C SER A 487 -10.22 20.26 -10.90
N PHE A 488 -11.07 19.21 -10.93
CA PHE A 488 -11.12 18.19 -9.88
C PHE A 488 -9.92 17.26 -9.90
N ASP A 489 -9.26 17.08 -11.05
CA ASP A 489 -8.05 16.26 -11.17
C ASP A 489 -6.89 16.93 -10.42
N ALA A 490 -6.83 18.27 -10.42
CA ALA A 490 -5.86 19.02 -9.63
C ALA A 490 -6.07 18.83 -8.12
N ILE A 491 -7.33 18.83 -7.65
CA ILE A 491 -7.65 18.57 -6.24
C ILE A 491 -7.24 17.13 -5.88
N TYR A 492 -7.61 16.18 -6.73
CA TYR A 492 -7.33 14.77 -6.53
C TYR A 492 -5.83 14.43 -6.55
N THR A 493 -5.05 15.13 -7.36
CA THR A 493 -3.58 15.01 -7.36
C THR A 493 -2.98 15.23 -5.96
N TYR A 494 -3.61 16.07 -5.14
CA TYR A 494 -3.20 16.36 -3.76
C TYR A 494 -4.13 15.72 -2.71
N ALA A 495 -4.82 14.65 -3.06
CA ALA A 495 -5.94 14.09 -2.29
C ALA A 495 -5.65 13.92 -0.79
N TRP A 496 -4.49 13.34 -0.44
CA TRP A 496 -4.11 13.15 0.95
C TRP A 496 -3.95 14.48 1.69
N PHE A 497 -3.24 15.43 1.10
CA PHE A 497 -2.97 16.75 1.69
C PHE A 497 -4.25 17.57 1.88
N VAL A 498 -5.09 17.60 0.85
CA VAL A 498 -6.40 18.25 0.87
C VAL A 498 -7.29 17.65 1.98
N GLY A 499 -7.34 16.33 2.05
CA GLY A 499 -8.10 15.60 3.05
C GLY A 499 -7.63 15.89 4.47
N VAL A 500 -6.32 15.87 4.74
CA VAL A 500 -5.75 16.21 6.06
C VAL A 500 -6.06 17.66 6.42
N LEU A 501 -5.83 18.60 5.50
CA LEU A 501 -6.02 20.02 5.79
C LEU A 501 -7.49 20.33 6.13
N ILE A 502 -8.43 19.91 5.27
CA ILE A 502 -9.86 20.14 5.49
C ILE A 502 -10.28 19.51 6.82
N SER A 503 -9.84 18.28 7.09
CA SER A 503 -10.27 17.56 8.29
C SER A 503 -9.73 18.18 9.58
N VAL A 504 -8.47 18.63 9.61
CA VAL A 504 -7.91 19.32 10.78
C VAL A 504 -8.67 20.62 11.06
N VAL A 505 -8.86 21.46 10.04
CA VAL A 505 -9.52 22.76 10.20
C VAL A 505 -10.99 22.59 10.61
N LEU A 506 -11.74 21.78 9.87
CA LEU A 506 -13.18 21.61 10.11
C LEU A 506 -13.45 20.92 11.45
N TYR A 507 -12.70 19.86 11.79
CA TYR A 507 -12.88 19.17 13.06
C TYR A 507 -12.56 20.09 14.26
N TYR A 508 -11.48 20.87 14.15
CA TYR A 508 -11.13 21.86 15.18
C TYR A 508 -12.26 22.87 15.41
N LEU A 509 -12.81 23.43 14.33
CA LEU A 509 -13.92 24.41 14.43
C LEU A 509 -15.17 23.78 15.03
N LEU A 510 -15.57 22.59 14.60
CA LEU A 510 -16.75 21.88 15.13
C LEU A 510 -16.59 21.47 16.60
N MET A 511 -15.38 21.14 17.05
CA MET A 511 -15.14 20.75 18.44
C MET A 511 -15.06 21.98 19.36
N LYS A 512 -14.50 23.11 18.90
CA LYS A 512 -14.40 24.34 19.68
C LYS A 512 -15.79 24.94 20.01
N THR A 513 -16.75 24.84 19.09
CA THR A 513 -18.13 25.30 19.32
C THR A 513 -18.84 24.52 20.44
N LYS A 514 -18.45 23.26 20.72
CA LYS A 514 -18.97 22.48 21.85
C LYS A 514 -18.56 23.10 23.21
N SER A 515 -17.32 23.56 23.31
CA SER A 515 -16.78 24.15 24.53
C SER A 515 -17.48 25.45 24.91
N SER A 516 -17.90 26.26 23.93
CA SER A 516 -18.59 27.55 24.16
C SER A 516 -20.08 27.42 24.46
N ILE A 517 -20.71 26.27 24.21
CA ILE A 517 -22.13 26.02 24.50
C ILE A 517 -22.30 25.45 25.93
N ASN A 518 -21.25 24.84 26.47
CA ASN A 518 -21.24 24.24 27.81
C ASN A 518 -20.63 25.16 28.90
N THR A 519 -20.19 26.36 28.54
CA THR A 519 -19.82 27.47 29.43
C THR A 519 -20.92 28.51 29.45
#